data_235f8301d1f9234e7006413b4baff5ad
#
_entry.id   235f8301d1f9234e7006413b4baff5ad
#
_cell.length_a   1.000
_cell.length_b   1.000
_cell.length_c   1.000
_cell.angle_alpha   90.00
_cell.angle_beta   90.00
_cell.angle_gamma   90.00
#
_symmetry.space_group_name_H-M   'P 1'
#
loop_
_entity.id
_entity.type
_entity.pdbx_description
1 polymer ?
#
loop_
_entity_poly.entity_id
_entity_poly.type
_entity_poly.pdbx_seq_one_letter_code
_entity_poly.pdbx_strand_id
1 'polypeptide(L)'
;MAMVQCKECGGEISQNANTCPHCGDVIKEPKPKFSLLELIHKISVPVVLSVAGTMITILTYFSMEEERQMEQTRKLLADAFDKDPIKQHYCIFYVDHLLASGRISPEMTVSVLSTVTANASTDTVRLEALRMLPQLLKQEKYRQELKPLLVRGITSLIPTVADVEVLRRQLMLDIQALVEADESYRNALIAELSAMDESWRFIQGGGEGSDQKQIRVGLQIKLALLSLVQDCRRLEEIAAALIELAKPSAELSKFVNDELDILSFSSRRTAVRVISGSALQALRAGKSLPTPLGERDKSVPTVFIVARDESQRIRADLLAQALKENGISVQGVDVASNAKDARLSAPDNPEIRFLKSTDETPYLNGLAETFRKNTGEEPKLVGVSNSTDLDPGTYEIWFSKH
;
A
#
# COMPACT_ATOMS: atom_id res chain seq x y z
N MET A 1 37.05 56.55 -75.08
CA MET A 1 35.89 56.38 -74.22
C MET A 1 34.70 56.06 -75.09
N ALA A 2 33.93 55.05 -74.82
CA ALA A 2 32.78 54.75 -75.64
C ALA A 2 31.67 55.77 -75.36
N MET A 3 31.16 56.38 -76.44
CA MET A 3 30.05 57.33 -76.39
C MET A 3 28.79 56.61 -76.84
N VAL A 4 27.67 56.88 -76.20
CA VAL A 4 26.32 56.34 -76.53
C VAL A 4 25.38 57.54 -76.72
N GLN A 5 24.31 57.34 -77.50
CA GLN A 5 23.32 58.42 -77.72
C GLN A 5 22.25 58.35 -76.60
N CYS A 6 21.91 59.50 -76.08
CA CYS A 6 20.77 59.61 -75.11
C CYS A 6 19.45 59.26 -75.82
N LYS A 7 18.62 58.42 -75.25
CA LYS A 7 17.37 58.01 -75.87
C LYS A 7 16.31 59.10 -75.95
N GLU A 8 16.39 60.10 -75.09
CA GLU A 8 15.46 61.22 -75.06
C GLU A 8 15.83 62.41 -76.00
N CYS A 9 17.06 62.82 -75.95
CA CYS A 9 17.47 64.03 -76.74
C CYS A 9 18.46 63.76 -77.92
N GLY A 10 18.90 62.50 -78.12
CA GLY A 10 19.82 62.07 -79.13
C GLY A 10 21.26 62.58 -78.94
N GLY A 11 21.57 63.33 -77.88
CA GLY A 11 22.93 63.87 -77.64
C GLY A 11 23.92 62.75 -77.25
N GLU A 12 25.19 62.89 -77.71
CA GLU A 12 26.25 61.93 -77.34
C GLU A 12 26.66 62.10 -75.88
N ILE A 13 26.61 60.98 -75.15
CA ILE A 13 26.92 60.90 -73.71
C ILE A 13 27.91 59.79 -73.43
N SER A 14 28.71 59.94 -72.40
CA SER A 14 29.59 58.89 -71.94
C SER A 14 28.76 57.67 -71.43
N GLN A 15 29.17 56.49 -71.85
CA GLN A 15 28.52 55.24 -71.44
C GLN A 15 28.44 55.05 -69.88
N ASN A 16 29.25 55.79 -69.15
CA ASN A 16 29.29 55.75 -67.67
C ASN A 16 28.57 56.96 -67.06
N ALA A 17 27.90 57.83 -67.83
CA ALA A 17 27.13 58.92 -67.26
C ALA A 17 25.84 58.41 -66.59
N ASN A 18 25.54 58.90 -65.40
CA ASN A 18 24.32 58.59 -64.69
C ASN A 18 23.14 59.47 -65.15
N THR A 19 23.44 60.68 -65.63
CA THR A 19 22.45 61.63 -66.16
C THR A 19 22.94 62.22 -67.46
N CYS A 20 22.06 62.54 -68.40
CA CYS A 20 22.36 63.16 -69.60
C CYS A 20 22.69 64.65 -69.35
N PRO A 21 23.89 65.18 -69.78
CA PRO A 21 24.25 66.59 -69.58
C PRO A 21 23.45 67.54 -70.47
N HIS A 22 22.78 67.03 -71.53
CA HIS A 22 22.06 67.83 -72.51
C HIS A 22 20.55 68.00 -72.10
N CYS A 23 19.90 67.00 -71.56
CA CYS A 23 18.48 67.05 -71.22
C CYS A 23 18.16 66.73 -69.77
N GLY A 24 19.14 66.27 -68.97
CA GLY A 24 18.92 65.95 -67.55
C GLY A 24 18.30 64.57 -67.32
N ASP A 25 18.05 63.78 -68.39
CA ASP A 25 17.46 62.47 -68.25
C ASP A 25 18.35 61.48 -67.45
N VAL A 26 17.76 60.67 -66.60
CA VAL A 26 18.50 59.73 -65.77
C VAL A 26 18.73 58.41 -66.52
N ILE A 27 19.98 58.23 -67.00
CA ILE A 27 20.38 57.10 -67.84
C ILE A 27 20.52 55.79 -67.06
N LYS A 28 20.92 55.87 -65.80
CA LYS A 28 21.05 54.73 -64.88
C LYS A 28 20.36 55.08 -63.61
N GLU A 29 19.26 54.40 -63.35
CA GLU A 29 18.68 54.43 -62.01
C GLU A 29 19.70 53.89 -61.00
N PRO A 30 19.96 54.60 -59.91
CA PRO A 30 20.84 54.10 -58.86
C PRO A 30 20.26 52.80 -58.35
N LYS A 31 20.85 51.64 -58.64
CA LYS A 31 20.48 50.40 -58.04
C LYS A 31 20.55 50.57 -56.53
N PRO A 32 19.43 50.34 -55.79
CA PRO A 32 19.45 50.47 -54.35
C PRO A 32 20.54 49.52 -53.85
N LYS A 33 21.60 50.04 -53.25
CA LYS A 33 22.59 49.23 -52.51
C LYS A 33 21.96 48.78 -51.26
N PHE A 34 21.21 47.68 -51.34
CA PHE A 34 20.75 46.98 -50.12
C PHE A 34 22.00 46.50 -49.37
N SER A 35 22.33 47.15 -48.29
CA SER A 35 23.36 46.70 -47.39
C SER A 35 22.84 45.37 -46.77
N LEU A 36 23.64 44.32 -46.91
CA LEU A 36 23.33 43.01 -46.25
C LEU A 36 23.03 43.20 -44.78
N LEU A 37 23.63 44.18 -44.15
CA LEU A 37 23.39 44.58 -42.74
C LEU A 37 21.97 45.13 -42.51
N GLU A 38 21.42 45.93 -43.46
CA GLU A 38 20.03 46.42 -43.35
C GLU A 38 19.01 45.28 -43.54
N LEU A 39 19.29 44.33 -44.41
CA LEU A 39 18.46 43.18 -44.62
C LEU A 39 18.47 42.29 -43.37
N ILE A 40 19.64 42.03 -42.80
CA ILE A 40 19.78 41.30 -41.54
C ILE A 40 19.03 42.00 -40.42
N HIS A 41 19.16 43.33 -40.30
CA HIS A 41 18.47 44.08 -39.23
C HIS A 41 16.95 44.10 -39.41
N LYS A 42 16.44 44.19 -40.63
CA LYS A 42 15.01 44.17 -40.93
C LYS A 42 14.33 42.81 -40.67
N ILE A 43 15.08 41.71 -40.81
CA ILE A 43 14.53 40.36 -40.61
C ILE A 43 14.83 39.84 -39.20
N SER A 44 16.05 40.06 -38.69
CA SER A 44 16.45 39.48 -37.39
C SER A 44 15.75 40.12 -36.20
N VAL A 45 15.51 41.43 -36.21
CA VAL A 45 14.87 42.14 -35.11
C VAL A 45 13.42 41.66 -34.89
N PRO A 46 12.54 41.59 -35.90
CA PRO A 46 11.19 41.04 -35.72
C PRO A 46 11.17 39.56 -35.29
N VAL A 47 12.10 38.75 -35.84
CA VAL A 47 12.21 37.32 -35.48
C VAL A 47 12.65 37.15 -34.03
N VAL A 48 13.68 37.88 -33.59
CA VAL A 48 14.15 37.86 -32.19
C VAL A 48 13.04 38.32 -31.23
N LEU A 49 12.34 39.42 -31.58
CA LEU A 49 11.21 39.90 -30.76
C LEU A 49 10.06 38.91 -30.71
N SER A 50 9.74 38.24 -31.81
CA SER A 50 8.72 37.21 -31.86
C SER A 50 9.09 35.99 -30.99
N VAL A 51 10.33 35.50 -31.08
CA VAL A 51 10.84 34.39 -30.26
C VAL A 51 10.88 34.79 -28.80
N ALA A 52 11.36 35.98 -28.46
CA ALA A 52 11.36 36.48 -27.08
C ALA A 52 9.95 36.64 -26.53
N GLY A 53 9.02 37.18 -27.31
CA GLY A 53 7.60 37.28 -26.92
C GLY A 53 6.97 35.93 -26.69
N THR A 54 7.23 34.96 -27.56
CA THR A 54 6.74 33.60 -27.39
C THR A 54 7.34 32.92 -26.12
N MET A 55 8.65 33.08 -25.88
CA MET A 55 9.28 32.58 -24.65
C MET A 55 8.69 33.22 -23.38
N ILE A 56 8.50 34.52 -23.37
CA ILE A 56 7.89 35.23 -22.25
C ILE A 56 6.45 34.69 -22.01
N THR A 57 5.68 34.50 -23.06
CA THR A 57 4.32 33.96 -22.98
C THR A 57 4.33 32.52 -22.39
N ILE A 58 5.25 31.67 -22.85
CA ILE A 58 5.42 30.32 -22.37
C ILE A 58 5.83 30.34 -20.88
N LEU A 59 6.81 31.14 -20.50
CA LEU A 59 7.26 31.28 -19.11
C LEU A 59 6.16 31.83 -18.21
N THR A 60 5.39 32.81 -18.66
CA THR A 60 4.25 33.35 -17.93
C THR A 60 3.14 32.30 -17.77
N TYR A 61 2.88 31.52 -18.83
CA TYR A 61 1.90 30.43 -18.76
C TYR A 61 2.31 29.37 -17.73
N PHE A 62 3.56 28.93 -17.73
CA PHE A 62 4.07 27.98 -16.72
C PHE A 62 4.02 28.55 -15.30
N SER A 63 4.40 29.81 -15.12
CA SER A 63 4.29 30.48 -13.81
C SER A 63 2.85 30.59 -13.32
N MET A 64 1.91 30.92 -14.19
CA MET A 64 0.48 30.98 -13.86
C MET A 64 -0.10 29.58 -13.56
N GLU A 65 0.38 28.54 -14.25
CA GLU A 65 -0.06 27.16 -13.97
C GLU A 65 0.47 26.66 -12.62
N GLU A 66 1.73 26.99 -12.26
CA GLU A 66 2.28 26.71 -10.93
C GLU A 66 1.52 27.44 -9.83
N GLU A 67 1.17 28.71 -10.02
CA GLU A 67 0.33 29.46 -9.07
C GLU A 67 -1.06 28.82 -8.91
N ARG A 68 -1.70 28.41 -10.01
CA ARG A 68 -2.98 27.70 -9.97
C ARG A 68 -2.89 26.38 -9.23
N GLN A 69 -1.83 25.61 -9.44
CA GLN A 69 -1.60 24.35 -8.75
C GLN A 69 -1.38 24.57 -7.24
N MET A 70 -0.58 25.57 -6.87
CA MET A 70 -0.40 25.96 -5.48
C MET A 70 -1.71 26.42 -4.83
N GLU A 71 -2.52 27.20 -5.53
CA GLU A 71 -3.83 27.67 -5.04
C GLU A 71 -4.81 26.51 -4.85
N GLN A 72 -4.87 25.56 -5.81
CA GLN A 72 -5.67 24.34 -5.69
C GLN A 72 -5.23 23.49 -4.51
N THR A 73 -3.90 23.31 -4.32
CA THR A 73 -3.35 22.58 -3.20
C THR A 73 -3.66 23.25 -1.86
N ARG A 74 -3.53 24.58 -1.79
CA ARG A 74 -3.94 25.36 -0.61
C ARG A 74 -5.41 25.19 -0.27
N LYS A 75 -6.27 25.27 -1.28
CA LYS A 75 -7.72 25.09 -1.10
C LYS A 75 -8.02 23.67 -0.61
N LEU A 76 -7.40 22.67 -1.19
CA LEU A 76 -7.56 21.27 -0.80
C LEU A 76 -7.13 21.03 0.65
N LEU A 77 -6.00 21.60 1.07
CA LEU A 77 -5.57 21.57 2.46
C LEU A 77 -6.56 22.31 3.37
N ALA A 78 -7.03 23.48 2.96
CA ALA A 78 -8.04 24.24 3.73
C ALA A 78 -9.32 23.42 3.89
N ASP A 79 -9.81 22.78 2.83
CA ASP A 79 -11.02 21.94 2.84
C ASP A 79 -10.82 20.68 3.70
N ALA A 80 -9.62 20.08 3.68
CA ALA A 80 -9.26 18.93 4.54
C ALA A 80 -9.30 19.26 6.04
N PHE A 81 -8.95 20.49 6.40
CA PHE A 81 -8.97 21.00 7.79
C PHE A 81 -10.28 21.70 8.16
N ASP A 82 -11.20 21.92 7.22
CA ASP A 82 -12.50 22.53 7.51
C ASP A 82 -13.33 21.57 8.38
N LYS A 83 -14.23 22.15 9.20
CA LYS A 83 -15.17 21.37 10.03
C LYS A 83 -16.41 20.93 9.26
N ASP A 84 -16.62 21.44 8.05
CA ASP A 84 -17.74 21.07 7.19
C ASP A 84 -17.50 19.70 6.55
N PRO A 85 -18.32 18.69 6.89
CA PRO A 85 -18.16 17.33 6.36
C PRO A 85 -18.35 17.28 4.83
N ILE A 86 -19.11 18.19 4.23
CA ILE A 86 -19.32 18.25 2.78
C ILE A 86 -18.02 18.65 2.08
N LYS A 87 -17.30 19.65 2.61
CA LYS A 87 -16.01 20.07 2.06
C LYS A 87 -14.96 18.97 2.20
N GLN A 88 -14.92 18.32 3.36
CA GLN A 88 -14.02 17.20 3.60
C GLN A 88 -14.30 16.02 2.65
N HIS A 89 -15.57 15.67 2.44
CA HIS A 89 -15.98 14.65 1.46
C HIS A 89 -15.57 15.02 0.03
N TYR A 90 -15.80 16.28 -0.36
CA TYR A 90 -15.36 16.78 -1.65
C TYR A 90 -13.83 16.71 -1.82
N CYS A 91 -13.08 17.03 -0.77
CA CYS A 91 -11.62 16.90 -0.74
C CYS A 91 -11.18 15.46 -1.03
N ILE A 92 -11.77 14.45 -0.36
CA ILE A 92 -11.46 13.02 -0.57
C ILE A 92 -11.67 12.63 -2.03
N PHE A 93 -12.81 12.99 -2.60
CA PHE A 93 -13.15 12.63 -3.97
C PHE A 93 -12.22 13.29 -5.00
N TYR A 94 -11.82 14.54 -4.73
CA TYR A 94 -11.04 15.32 -5.66
C TYR A 94 -9.54 14.99 -5.63
N VAL A 95 -9.02 14.51 -4.49
CA VAL A 95 -7.60 14.21 -4.30
C VAL A 95 -7.10 13.09 -5.22
N ASP A 96 -7.90 12.04 -5.43
CA ASP A 96 -7.56 10.94 -6.35
C ASP A 96 -7.50 11.44 -7.80
N HIS A 97 -8.44 12.27 -8.21
CA HIS A 97 -8.44 12.89 -9.54
C HIS A 97 -7.20 13.78 -9.77
N LEU A 98 -6.81 14.55 -8.77
CA LEU A 98 -5.62 15.40 -8.86
C LEU A 98 -4.32 14.58 -8.94
N LEU A 99 -4.23 13.47 -8.21
CA LEU A 99 -3.11 12.54 -8.31
C LEU A 99 -3.07 11.90 -9.71
N ALA A 100 -4.18 11.38 -10.20
CA ALA A 100 -4.27 10.76 -11.53
C ALA A 100 -3.85 11.72 -12.65
N SER A 101 -4.20 13.01 -12.52
CA SER A 101 -3.80 14.06 -13.48
C SER A 101 -2.38 14.60 -13.27
N GLY A 102 -1.65 14.14 -12.25
CA GLY A 102 -0.30 14.59 -11.90
C GLY A 102 -0.23 16.02 -11.35
N ARG A 103 -1.35 16.55 -10.86
CA ARG A 103 -1.46 17.91 -10.30
C ARG A 103 -1.06 18.00 -8.84
N ILE A 104 -1.07 16.87 -8.13
CA ILE A 104 -0.53 16.76 -6.77
C ILE A 104 0.41 15.58 -6.68
N SER A 105 1.36 15.63 -5.75
CA SER A 105 2.29 14.53 -5.52
C SER A 105 1.64 13.37 -4.75
N PRO A 106 2.17 12.14 -4.88
CA PRO A 106 1.76 11.00 -4.06
C PRO A 106 1.84 11.28 -2.56
N GLU A 107 2.89 11.97 -2.14
CA GLU A 107 3.12 12.35 -0.74
C GLU A 107 2.01 13.28 -0.21
N MET A 108 1.66 14.31 -0.98
CA MET A 108 0.58 15.22 -0.64
C MET A 108 -0.76 14.48 -0.56
N THR A 109 -1.02 13.56 -1.49
CA THR A 109 -2.24 12.75 -1.52
C THR A 109 -2.40 11.93 -0.24
N VAL A 110 -1.38 11.16 0.13
CA VAL A 110 -1.40 10.35 1.36
C VAL A 110 -1.51 11.23 2.60
N SER A 111 -0.81 12.37 2.63
CA SER A 111 -0.87 13.32 3.75
C SER A 111 -2.28 13.89 3.93
N VAL A 112 -2.94 14.32 2.85
CA VAL A 112 -4.31 14.86 2.90
C VAL A 112 -5.29 13.79 3.38
N LEU A 113 -5.28 12.59 2.81
CA LEU A 113 -6.17 11.51 3.22
C LEU A 113 -5.95 11.10 4.69
N SER A 114 -4.69 10.99 5.12
CA SER A 114 -4.36 10.71 6.52
C SER A 114 -4.84 11.81 7.46
N THR A 115 -4.71 13.08 7.05
CA THR A 115 -5.19 14.24 7.82
C THR A 115 -6.71 14.23 7.96
N VAL A 116 -7.43 13.96 6.87
CA VAL A 116 -8.91 13.86 6.90
C VAL A 116 -9.33 12.67 7.77
N THR A 117 -8.68 11.51 7.64
CA THR A 117 -8.95 10.35 8.50
C THR A 117 -8.76 10.67 9.99
N ALA A 118 -7.73 11.45 10.31
CA ALA A 118 -7.42 11.82 11.69
C ALA A 118 -8.39 12.84 12.28
N ASN A 119 -8.80 13.85 11.49
CA ASN A 119 -9.39 15.08 12.01
C ASN A 119 -10.79 15.39 11.49
N ALA A 120 -11.35 14.59 10.58
CA ALA A 120 -12.69 14.86 10.05
C ALA A 120 -13.76 14.87 11.15
N SER A 121 -14.77 15.69 10.93
CA SER A 121 -15.83 15.94 11.90
C SER A 121 -16.78 14.76 12.12
N THR A 122 -16.84 13.83 11.17
CA THR A 122 -17.72 12.65 11.24
C THR A 122 -16.95 11.36 10.92
N ASP A 123 -17.31 10.26 11.56
CA ASP A 123 -16.71 8.95 11.32
C ASP A 123 -16.97 8.43 9.90
N THR A 124 -18.06 8.87 9.26
CA THR A 124 -18.35 8.53 7.85
C THR A 124 -17.28 9.09 6.92
N VAL A 125 -16.92 10.36 7.06
CA VAL A 125 -15.88 11.02 6.26
C VAL A 125 -14.51 10.41 6.56
N ARG A 126 -14.21 10.15 7.84
CA ARG A 126 -12.97 9.47 8.26
C ARG A 126 -12.84 8.09 7.62
N LEU A 127 -13.93 7.31 7.63
CA LEU A 127 -13.98 5.97 7.04
C LEU A 127 -13.74 6.01 5.53
N GLU A 128 -14.31 6.98 4.86
CA GLU A 128 -14.17 7.16 3.41
C GLU A 128 -12.74 7.53 3.02
N ALA A 129 -12.14 8.48 3.73
CA ALA A 129 -10.74 8.85 3.54
C ALA A 129 -9.80 7.65 3.78
N LEU A 130 -10.06 6.85 4.81
CA LEU A 130 -9.29 5.65 5.12
C LEU A 130 -9.37 4.63 3.98
N ARG A 131 -10.57 4.34 3.47
CA ARG A 131 -10.79 3.43 2.34
C ARG A 131 -10.12 3.86 1.04
N MET A 132 -9.87 5.13 0.86
CA MET A 132 -9.19 5.65 -0.32
C MET A 132 -7.68 5.33 -0.33
N LEU A 133 -7.04 5.19 0.84
CA LEU A 133 -5.59 4.96 0.93
C LEU A 133 -5.14 3.71 0.13
N PRO A 134 -5.69 2.50 0.33
CA PRO A 134 -5.29 1.35 -0.46
C PRO A 134 -5.71 1.44 -1.94
N GLN A 135 -6.74 2.23 -2.26
CA GLN A 135 -7.17 2.42 -3.67
C GLN A 135 -6.14 3.19 -4.49
N LEU A 136 -5.26 3.99 -3.86
CA LEU A 136 -4.16 4.67 -4.53
C LEU A 136 -3.22 3.69 -5.25
N LEU A 137 -3.18 2.42 -4.85
CA LEU A 137 -2.40 1.37 -5.53
C LEU A 137 -2.85 1.11 -6.98
N LYS A 138 -4.05 1.53 -7.36
CA LYS A 138 -4.54 1.47 -8.75
C LYS A 138 -3.79 2.43 -9.67
N GLN A 139 -3.11 3.43 -9.08
CA GLN A 139 -2.29 4.39 -9.81
C GLN A 139 -0.90 3.80 -10.08
N GLU A 140 -0.79 2.92 -11.08
CA GLU A 140 0.44 2.18 -11.40
C GLU A 140 1.67 3.08 -11.58
N LYS A 141 1.47 4.27 -12.16
CA LYS A 141 2.52 5.27 -12.37
C LYS A 141 3.28 5.63 -11.08
N TYR A 142 2.61 5.64 -9.94
CA TYR A 142 3.16 6.09 -8.66
C TYR A 142 3.34 4.94 -7.65
N ARG A 143 3.13 3.68 -8.05
CA ARG A 143 3.14 2.52 -7.14
C ARG A 143 4.39 2.43 -6.27
N GLN A 144 5.57 2.67 -6.83
CA GLN A 144 6.84 2.59 -6.10
C GLN A 144 7.00 3.73 -5.07
N GLU A 145 6.58 4.93 -5.44
CA GLU A 145 6.63 6.11 -4.55
C GLU A 145 5.57 6.01 -3.45
N LEU A 146 4.38 5.51 -3.78
CA LEU A 146 3.27 5.34 -2.84
C LEU A 146 3.57 4.31 -1.74
N LYS A 147 4.38 3.29 -2.01
CA LYS A 147 4.61 2.20 -1.05
C LYS A 147 5.07 2.69 0.33
N PRO A 148 6.21 3.38 0.49
CA PRO A 148 6.64 3.85 1.81
C PRO A 148 5.67 4.87 2.42
N LEU A 149 5.00 5.67 1.59
CA LEU A 149 4.05 6.68 2.05
C LEU A 149 2.78 6.05 2.61
N LEU A 150 2.24 5.02 1.94
CA LEU A 150 1.06 4.29 2.41
C LEU A 150 1.34 3.52 3.69
N VAL A 151 2.52 2.88 3.80
CA VAL A 151 2.92 2.19 5.03
C VAL A 151 2.92 3.17 6.21
N ARG A 152 3.61 4.31 6.09
CA ARG A 152 3.63 5.35 7.13
C ARG A 152 2.27 5.98 7.36
N GLY A 153 1.54 6.31 6.31
CA GLY A 153 0.22 6.93 6.40
C GLY A 153 -0.74 6.04 7.19
N ILE A 154 -0.83 4.76 6.86
CA ILE A 154 -1.72 3.81 7.52
C ILE A 154 -1.28 3.53 8.96
N THR A 155 0.00 3.29 9.21
CA THR A 155 0.49 3.00 10.57
C THR A 155 0.35 4.21 11.50
N SER A 156 0.57 5.44 11.00
CA SER A 156 0.39 6.67 11.77
C SER A 156 -1.06 6.93 12.22
N LEU A 157 -2.04 6.29 11.56
CA LEU A 157 -3.46 6.41 11.92
C LEU A 157 -3.87 5.52 13.10
N ILE A 158 -3.08 4.50 13.47
CA ILE A 158 -3.42 3.57 14.57
C ILE A 158 -3.79 4.31 15.85
N PRO A 159 -3.00 5.28 16.37
CA PRO A 159 -3.35 6.00 17.60
C PRO A 159 -4.65 6.80 17.48
N THR A 160 -4.98 7.24 16.28
CA THR A 160 -6.13 8.12 16.02
C THR A 160 -7.44 7.35 15.90
N VAL A 161 -7.38 6.11 15.39
CA VAL A 161 -8.58 5.30 15.14
C VAL A 161 -8.83 4.25 16.23
N ALA A 162 -7.90 4.05 17.16
CA ALA A 162 -7.96 2.98 18.17
C ALA A 162 -9.25 2.98 19.01
N ASP A 163 -9.85 4.15 19.24
CA ASP A 163 -11.06 4.31 20.04
C ASP A 163 -12.36 4.16 19.25
N VAL A 164 -12.29 4.15 17.90
CA VAL A 164 -13.48 4.09 17.03
C VAL A 164 -13.52 2.74 16.31
N GLU A 165 -14.41 1.86 16.73
CA GLU A 165 -14.51 0.46 16.28
C GLU A 165 -14.57 0.32 14.74
N VAL A 166 -15.43 1.09 14.10
CA VAL A 166 -15.62 1.01 12.64
C VAL A 166 -14.36 1.42 11.88
N LEU A 167 -13.65 2.44 12.34
CA LEU A 167 -12.41 2.90 11.73
C LEU A 167 -11.26 1.91 11.97
N ARG A 168 -11.17 1.37 13.17
CA ARG A 168 -10.19 0.37 13.54
C ARG A 168 -10.32 -0.90 12.69
N ARG A 169 -11.54 -1.41 12.51
CA ARG A 169 -11.81 -2.55 11.64
C ARG A 169 -11.45 -2.27 10.19
N GLN A 170 -11.81 -1.08 9.70
CA GLN A 170 -11.44 -0.69 8.34
C GLN A 170 -9.92 -0.62 8.16
N LEU A 171 -9.19 -0.05 9.13
CA LEU A 171 -7.73 0.02 9.09
C LEU A 171 -7.10 -1.37 8.98
N MET A 172 -7.63 -2.36 9.70
CA MET A 172 -7.16 -3.75 9.60
C MET A 172 -7.43 -4.35 8.21
N LEU A 173 -8.59 -4.06 7.63
CA LEU A 173 -8.90 -4.48 6.26
C LEU A 173 -7.97 -3.81 5.23
N ASP A 174 -7.64 -2.55 5.42
CA ASP A 174 -6.75 -1.81 4.52
C ASP A 174 -5.30 -2.33 4.61
N ILE A 175 -4.82 -2.65 5.81
CA ILE A 175 -3.53 -3.33 6.02
C ILE A 175 -3.50 -4.67 5.25
N GLN A 176 -4.55 -5.46 5.35
CA GLN A 176 -4.66 -6.72 4.61
C GLN A 176 -4.71 -6.49 3.10
N ALA A 177 -5.49 -5.52 2.64
CA ALA A 177 -5.61 -5.18 1.23
C ALA A 177 -4.26 -4.75 0.60
N LEU A 178 -3.41 -4.01 1.34
CA LEU A 178 -2.07 -3.67 0.88
C LEU A 178 -1.21 -4.92 0.66
N VAL A 179 -1.23 -5.86 1.61
CA VAL A 179 -0.45 -7.09 1.53
C VAL A 179 -0.96 -8.01 0.42
N GLU A 180 -2.28 -8.06 0.19
CA GLU A 180 -2.88 -8.82 -0.91
C GLU A 180 -2.52 -8.24 -2.29
N ALA A 181 -2.40 -6.92 -2.37
CA ALA A 181 -1.99 -6.25 -3.61
C ALA A 181 -0.51 -6.48 -3.95
N ASP A 182 0.35 -6.53 -2.94
CA ASP A 182 1.79 -6.79 -3.10
C ASP A 182 2.38 -7.28 -1.76
N GLU A 183 2.84 -8.52 -1.72
CA GLU A 183 3.44 -9.17 -0.52
C GLU A 183 4.61 -8.36 0.08
N SER A 184 5.28 -7.56 -0.73
CA SER A 184 6.38 -6.72 -0.25
C SER A 184 5.96 -5.64 0.77
N TYR A 185 4.65 -5.32 0.87
CA TYR A 185 4.11 -4.46 1.93
C TYR A 185 4.16 -5.12 3.29
N ARG A 186 4.03 -6.46 3.37
CA ARG A 186 4.07 -7.20 4.64
C ARG A 186 5.32 -6.88 5.45
N ASN A 187 6.49 -7.04 4.86
CA ASN A 187 7.76 -6.79 5.54
C ASN A 187 7.91 -5.32 5.96
N ALA A 188 7.50 -4.39 5.11
CA ALA A 188 7.54 -2.96 5.43
C ALA A 188 6.58 -2.60 6.59
N LEU A 189 5.36 -3.14 6.59
CA LEU A 189 4.38 -2.96 7.66
C LEU A 189 4.86 -3.58 8.98
N ILE A 190 5.41 -4.81 8.95
CA ILE A 190 5.97 -5.46 10.15
C ILE A 190 7.11 -4.63 10.73
N ALA A 191 8.01 -4.09 9.91
CA ALA A 191 9.10 -3.25 10.36
C ALA A 191 8.60 -1.98 11.05
N GLU A 192 7.68 -1.26 10.42
CA GLU A 192 7.12 -0.02 10.97
C GLU A 192 6.31 -0.26 12.26
N LEU A 193 5.43 -1.28 12.26
CA LEU A 193 4.65 -1.65 13.44
C LEU A 193 5.52 -2.15 14.59
N SER A 194 6.63 -2.86 14.31
CA SER A 194 7.57 -3.30 15.34
C SER A 194 8.29 -2.13 15.99
N ALA A 195 8.72 -1.14 15.19
CA ALA A 195 9.31 0.09 15.70
C ALA A 195 8.32 0.89 16.56
N MET A 196 7.04 0.94 16.16
CA MET A 196 5.98 1.55 16.96
C MET A 196 5.75 0.79 18.27
N ASP A 197 5.73 -0.55 18.27
CA ASP A 197 5.56 -1.38 19.48
C ASP A 197 6.70 -1.17 20.48
N GLU A 198 7.95 -1.06 19.99
CA GLU A 198 9.12 -0.75 20.83
C GLU A 198 9.01 0.63 21.45
N SER A 199 8.66 1.64 20.64
CA SER A 199 8.47 3.03 21.12
C SER A 199 7.33 3.10 22.14
N TRP A 200 6.25 2.38 21.91
CA TRP A 200 5.10 2.33 22.81
C TRP A 200 5.45 1.65 24.15
N ARG A 201 6.22 0.55 24.15
CA ARG A 201 6.71 -0.09 25.39
C ARG A 201 7.58 0.82 26.22
N PHE A 202 8.41 1.63 25.59
CA PHE A 202 9.25 2.61 26.27
C PHE A 202 8.41 3.68 27.00
N ILE A 203 7.34 4.14 26.37
CA ILE A 203 6.42 5.12 26.99
C ILE A 203 5.71 4.51 28.20
N GLN A 204 5.31 3.24 28.16
CA GLN A 204 4.67 2.56 29.29
C GLN A 204 5.60 2.29 30.47
N GLY A 205 6.89 2.04 30.23
CA GLY A 205 7.86 1.76 31.29
C GLY A 205 8.18 2.95 32.22
N GLY A 206 7.69 4.15 31.90
CA GLY A 206 8.02 5.40 32.57
C GLY A 206 7.01 5.94 33.61
N GLY A 207 5.85 5.32 33.84
CA GLY A 207 4.86 5.90 34.73
C GLY A 207 3.76 4.97 35.22
N GLU A 208 3.45 5.03 36.52
CA GLU A 208 2.22 4.49 37.11
C GLU A 208 1.02 5.30 36.55
N GLY A 209 0.18 4.68 35.73
CA GLY A 209 -1.05 5.27 35.23
C GLY A 209 -1.11 5.42 33.70
N SER A 210 -0.71 4.37 32.94
CA SER A 210 -0.93 4.34 31.49
C SER A 210 -2.41 4.62 31.18
N ASP A 211 -2.67 5.72 30.47
CA ASP A 211 -4.01 6.05 29.99
C ASP A 211 -4.58 4.87 29.21
N GLN A 212 -5.83 4.52 29.48
CA GLN A 212 -6.54 3.41 28.82
C GLN A 212 -6.47 3.52 27.29
N LYS A 213 -6.45 4.74 26.77
CA LYS A 213 -6.24 5.03 25.35
C LYS A 213 -4.87 4.55 24.86
N GLN A 214 -3.80 4.77 25.61
CA GLN A 214 -2.45 4.33 25.25
C GLN A 214 -2.39 2.78 25.19
N ILE A 215 -3.03 2.11 26.14
CA ILE A 215 -3.10 0.64 26.15
C ILE A 215 -3.84 0.13 24.90
N ARG A 216 -4.95 0.74 24.52
CA ARG A 216 -5.67 0.39 23.29
C ARG A 216 -4.81 0.55 22.03
N VAL A 217 -4.00 1.61 21.94
CA VAL A 217 -3.04 1.80 20.84
C VAL A 217 -2.06 0.62 20.79
N GLY A 218 -1.45 0.26 21.92
CA GLY A 218 -0.54 -0.90 21.99
C GLY A 218 -1.21 -2.22 21.61
N LEU A 219 -2.44 -2.44 22.06
CA LEU A 219 -3.23 -3.61 21.66
C LEU A 219 -3.50 -3.62 20.15
N GLN A 220 -3.84 -2.48 19.57
CA GLN A 220 -4.08 -2.36 18.12
C GLN A 220 -2.81 -2.65 17.30
N ILE A 221 -1.65 -2.15 17.72
CA ILE A 221 -0.36 -2.46 17.08
C ILE A 221 -0.12 -3.98 17.11
N LYS A 222 -0.33 -4.63 18.26
CA LYS A 222 -0.13 -6.08 18.40
C LYS A 222 -1.12 -6.89 17.58
N LEU A 223 -2.38 -6.48 17.47
CA LEU A 223 -3.38 -7.11 16.61
C LEU A 223 -2.98 -7.00 15.13
N ALA A 224 -2.48 -5.83 14.71
CA ALA A 224 -1.97 -5.65 13.36
C ALA A 224 -0.75 -6.55 13.10
N LEU A 225 0.20 -6.63 14.04
CA LEU A 225 1.35 -7.54 13.96
C LEU A 225 0.90 -9.01 13.91
N LEU A 226 -0.08 -9.41 14.74
CA LEU A 226 -0.62 -10.77 14.75
C LEU A 226 -1.18 -11.17 13.37
N SER A 227 -1.79 -10.24 12.66
CA SER A 227 -2.32 -10.49 11.31
C SER A 227 -1.26 -10.61 10.22
N LEU A 228 -0.05 -10.07 10.45
CA LEU A 228 1.00 -9.94 9.43
C LEU A 228 2.19 -10.89 9.63
N VAL A 229 2.60 -11.15 10.88
CA VAL A 229 3.78 -11.94 11.21
C VAL A 229 3.61 -13.39 10.75
N GLN A 230 4.64 -13.94 10.10
CA GLN A 230 4.64 -15.29 9.53
C GLN A 230 5.26 -16.34 10.48
N ASP A 231 6.12 -15.91 11.39
CA ASP A 231 6.74 -16.78 12.38
C ASP A 231 5.75 -17.18 13.48
N CYS A 232 5.42 -18.47 13.56
CA CYS A 232 4.43 -18.99 14.52
C CYS A 232 4.82 -18.71 15.98
N ARG A 233 6.11 -18.76 16.33
CA ARG A 233 6.57 -18.44 17.68
C ARG A 233 6.30 -16.98 18.02
N ARG A 234 6.62 -16.09 17.10
CA ARG A 234 6.34 -14.66 17.28
C ARG A 234 4.84 -14.37 17.33
N LEU A 235 4.01 -15.11 16.59
CA LEU A 235 2.55 -15.04 16.72
C LEU A 235 2.07 -15.44 18.13
N GLU A 236 2.60 -16.53 18.70
CA GLU A 236 2.29 -16.95 20.07
C GLU A 236 2.73 -15.91 21.11
N GLU A 237 3.94 -15.31 20.95
CA GLU A 237 4.45 -14.25 21.82
C GLU A 237 3.55 -13.00 21.77
N ILE A 238 3.12 -12.59 20.57
CA ILE A 238 2.21 -11.45 20.40
C ILE A 238 0.84 -11.75 21.03
N ALA A 239 0.30 -12.94 20.80
CA ALA A 239 -0.98 -13.36 21.38
C ALA A 239 -0.94 -13.42 22.90
N ALA A 240 0.14 -13.93 23.50
CA ALA A 240 0.35 -13.93 24.93
C ALA A 240 0.40 -12.51 25.50
N ALA A 241 1.14 -11.61 24.86
CA ALA A 241 1.22 -10.20 25.24
C ALA A 241 -0.14 -9.49 25.14
N LEU A 242 -0.97 -9.80 24.14
CA LEU A 242 -2.34 -9.28 24.02
C LEU A 242 -3.20 -9.67 25.22
N ILE A 243 -3.15 -10.94 25.64
CA ILE A 243 -3.91 -11.42 26.80
C ILE A 243 -3.46 -10.70 28.06
N GLU A 244 -2.15 -10.61 28.31
CA GLU A 244 -1.62 -9.97 29.53
C GLU A 244 -1.99 -8.48 29.60
N LEU A 245 -1.93 -7.75 28.48
CA LEU A 245 -2.32 -6.35 28.42
C LEU A 245 -3.85 -6.14 28.58
N ALA A 246 -4.65 -7.12 28.22
CA ALA A 246 -6.10 -7.03 28.32
C ALA A 246 -6.64 -7.33 29.73
N LYS A 247 -5.96 -8.20 30.51
CA LYS A 247 -6.39 -8.68 31.83
C LYS A 247 -6.80 -7.59 32.82
N PRO A 248 -6.09 -6.44 32.93
CA PRO A 248 -6.38 -5.45 33.96
C PRO A 248 -7.75 -4.79 33.82
N SER A 249 -8.38 -4.82 32.66
CA SER A 249 -9.63 -4.13 32.38
C SER A 249 -10.62 -5.01 31.64
N ALA A 250 -11.86 -5.10 32.16
CA ALA A 250 -12.94 -5.83 31.51
C ALA A 250 -13.27 -5.25 30.11
N GLU A 251 -13.12 -3.95 29.94
CA GLU A 251 -13.33 -3.26 28.66
C GLU A 251 -12.25 -3.63 27.64
N LEU A 252 -10.97 -3.66 28.07
CA LEU A 252 -9.85 -4.08 27.22
C LEU A 252 -9.93 -5.58 26.90
N SER A 253 -10.34 -6.40 27.88
CA SER A 253 -10.59 -7.83 27.64
C SER A 253 -11.68 -8.04 26.60
N LYS A 254 -12.79 -7.29 26.68
CA LYS A 254 -13.85 -7.34 25.67
C LYS A 254 -13.32 -6.91 24.29
N PHE A 255 -12.58 -5.80 24.24
CA PHE A 255 -11.97 -5.32 23.01
C PHE A 255 -11.09 -6.39 22.34
N VAL A 256 -10.16 -7.00 23.08
CA VAL A 256 -9.26 -8.04 22.55
C VAL A 256 -10.04 -9.31 22.19
N ASN A 257 -11.06 -9.69 22.98
CA ASN A 257 -11.94 -10.81 22.68
C ASN A 257 -12.65 -10.65 21.33
N ASP A 258 -13.24 -9.49 21.07
CA ASP A 258 -13.96 -9.21 19.83
C ASP A 258 -13.04 -9.24 18.61
N GLU A 259 -11.81 -8.70 18.72
CA GLU A 259 -10.83 -8.70 17.63
C GLU A 259 -10.20 -10.08 17.38
N LEU A 260 -9.88 -10.83 18.43
CA LEU A 260 -9.39 -12.22 18.29
C LEU A 260 -10.46 -13.13 17.70
N ASP A 261 -11.73 -12.94 18.06
CA ASP A 261 -12.85 -13.65 17.47
C ASP A 261 -12.89 -13.44 15.96
N ILE A 262 -12.78 -12.18 15.51
CA ILE A 262 -12.72 -11.84 14.08
C ILE A 262 -11.51 -12.51 13.39
N LEU A 263 -10.31 -12.41 13.96
CA LEU A 263 -9.10 -13.01 13.38
C LEU A 263 -9.20 -14.54 13.30
N SER A 264 -9.85 -15.17 14.29
CA SER A 264 -10.03 -16.63 14.30
C SER A 264 -10.95 -17.14 13.20
N PHE A 265 -11.83 -16.30 12.64
CA PHE A 265 -12.75 -16.68 11.57
C PHE A 265 -12.40 -16.10 10.20
N SER A 266 -11.85 -14.89 10.17
CA SER A 266 -11.67 -14.13 8.92
C SER A 266 -10.27 -14.20 8.34
N SER A 267 -9.26 -14.56 9.14
CA SER A 267 -7.89 -14.66 8.62
C SER A 267 -7.78 -15.77 7.57
N ARG A 268 -7.15 -15.47 6.45
CA ARG A 268 -6.83 -16.49 5.43
C ARG A 268 -5.75 -17.45 5.89
N ARG A 269 -4.91 -17.04 6.85
CA ARG A 269 -3.80 -17.81 7.35
C ARG A 269 -4.22 -18.72 8.50
N THR A 270 -4.06 -20.03 8.33
CA THR A 270 -4.42 -21.03 9.34
C THR A 270 -3.70 -20.81 10.66
N ALA A 271 -2.39 -20.47 10.61
CA ALA A 271 -1.63 -20.16 11.82
C ALA A 271 -2.26 -19.02 12.64
N VAL A 272 -2.69 -17.94 11.98
CA VAL A 272 -3.35 -16.81 12.65
C VAL A 272 -4.69 -17.25 13.24
N ARG A 273 -5.51 -18.02 12.51
CA ARG A 273 -6.81 -18.52 13.02
C ARG A 273 -6.64 -19.38 14.26
N VAL A 274 -5.73 -20.36 14.21
CA VAL A 274 -5.48 -21.30 15.33
C VAL A 274 -4.97 -20.57 16.56
N ILE A 275 -3.96 -19.69 16.38
CA ILE A 275 -3.35 -18.97 17.51
C ILE A 275 -4.35 -17.95 18.10
N SER A 276 -5.09 -17.22 17.25
CA SER A 276 -6.14 -16.31 17.72
C SER A 276 -7.26 -17.04 18.44
N GLY A 277 -7.70 -18.21 17.95
CA GLY A 277 -8.71 -19.05 18.61
C GLY A 277 -8.23 -19.57 19.97
N SER A 278 -6.98 -20.02 20.06
CA SER A 278 -6.37 -20.46 21.33
C SER A 278 -6.25 -19.30 22.33
N ALA A 279 -5.83 -18.12 21.86
CA ALA A 279 -5.76 -16.90 22.66
C ALA A 279 -7.14 -16.47 23.18
N LEU A 280 -8.15 -16.53 22.31
CA LEU A 280 -9.53 -16.24 22.65
C LEU A 280 -10.07 -17.17 23.76
N GLN A 281 -9.82 -18.46 23.64
CA GLN A 281 -10.22 -19.44 24.66
C GLN A 281 -9.50 -19.20 26.00
N ALA A 282 -8.19 -18.89 25.96
CA ALA A 282 -7.42 -18.56 27.13
C ALA A 282 -7.93 -17.30 27.84
N LEU A 283 -8.22 -16.25 27.08
CA LEU A 283 -8.77 -14.99 27.58
C LEU A 283 -10.14 -15.20 28.24
N ARG A 284 -11.04 -15.95 27.60
CA ARG A 284 -12.38 -16.29 28.15
C ARG A 284 -12.30 -17.13 29.40
N ALA A 285 -11.30 -18.00 29.51
CA ALA A 285 -11.06 -18.82 30.69
C ALA A 285 -10.29 -18.10 31.83
N GLY A 286 -9.88 -16.84 31.61
CA GLY A 286 -9.03 -16.09 32.55
C GLY A 286 -7.63 -16.70 32.73
N LYS A 287 -7.18 -17.50 31.77
CA LYS A 287 -5.88 -18.18 31.78
C LYS A 287 -4.86 -17.43 30.92
N SER A 288 -3.58 -17.61 31.21
CA SER A 288 -2.51 -17.23 30.29
C SER A 288 -2.38 -18.29 29.21
N LEU A 289 -1.90 -17.91 28.02
CA LEU A 289 -1.48 -18.92 27.04
C LEU A 289 -0.34 -19.74 27.66
N PRO A 290 -0.28 -21.05 27.36
CA PRO A 290 0.89 -21.84 27.74
C PRO A 290 2.13 -21.14 27.18
N THR A 291 3.18 -21.03 28.01
CA THR A 291 4.45 -20.43 27.60
C THR A 291 4.87 -21.04 26.26
N PRO A 292 5.24 -20.21 25.26
CA PRO A 292 5.75 -20.72 23.98
C PRO A 292 6.78 -21.79 24.27
N LEU A 293 6.60 -22.98 23.73
CA LEU A 293 7.53 -24.08 23.91
C LEU A 293 8.93 -23.56 23.56
N GLY A 294 9.86 -23.62 24.56
CA GLY A 294 11.19 -23.02 24.51
C GLY A 294 11.92 -23.26 23.18
N GLU A 295 13.07 -22.64 22.98
CA GLU A 295 13.82 -22.59 21.70
C GLU A 295 13.55 -23.79 20.79
N ARG A 296 12.48 -23.71 19.99
CA ARG A 296 12.26 -24.68 18.93
C ARG A 296 13.31 -24.42 17.87
N ASP A 297 14.00 -25.48 17.52
CA ASP A 297 14.86 -25.48 16.34
C ASP A 297 14.03 -24.99 15.15
N LYS A 298 14.45 -23.86 14.55
CA LYS A 298 13.77 -23.25 13.38
C LYS A 298 13.70 -24.23 12.20
N SER A 299 14.46 -25.32 12.26
CA SER A 299 14.47 -26.38 11.25
C SER A 299 13.30 -27.38 11.39
N VAL A 300 12.51 -27.30 12.48
CA VAL A 300 11.41 -28.24 12.67
C VAL A 300 10.14 -27.69 12.01
N PRO A 301 9.67 -28.35 10.94
CA PRO A 301 8.47 -27.94 10.23
C PRO A 301 7.25 -27.96 11.15
N THR A 302 6.34 -27.01 10.91
CA THR A 302 5.11 -26.84 11.70
C THR A 302 3.89 -27.31 10.92
N VAL A 303 3.06 -28.14 11.52
CA VAL A 303 1.87 -28.69 10.90
C VAL A 303 0.60 -28.12 11.53
N PHE A 304 -0.33 -27.66 10.69
CA PHE A 304 -1.70 -27.34 11.05
C PHE A 304 -2.64 -28.39 10.48
N ILE A 305 -3.66 -28.74 11.22
CA ILE A 305 -4.67 -29.69 10.77
C ILE A 305 -5.99 -28.94 10.60
N VAL A 306 -6.62 -29.06 9.44
CA VAL A 306 -7.86 -28.37 9.12
C VAL A 306 -8.96 -29.40 8.93
N ALA A 307 -9.87 -29.48 9.89
CA ALA A 307 -11.09 -30.28 9.82
C ALA A 307 -12.18 -29.48 9.10
N ARG A 308 -13.07 -30.16 8.38
CA ARG A 308 -14.20 -29.53 7.71
C ARG A 308 -15.23 -28.97 8.69
N ASP A 309 -15.54 -29.77 9.68
CA ASP A 309 -16.57 -29.47 10.66
C ASP A 309 -16.25 -30.16 12.02
N GLU A 310 -17.05 -29.89 13.00
CA GLU A 310 -16.87 -30.43 14.36
C GLU A 310 -16.95 -31.95 14.44
N SER A 311 -17.63 -32.62 13.48
CA SER A 311 -17.70 -34.08 13.42
C SER A 311 -16.35 -34.72 13.08
N GLN A 312 -15.50 -34.03 12.33
CA GLN A 312 -14.16 -34.50 11.98
C GLN A 312 -13.11 -34.13 13.04
N ARG A 313 -13.44 -33.29 14.01
CA ARG A 313 -12.51 -32.79 15.02
C ARG A 313 -11.83 -33.90 15.80
N ILE A 314 -12.60 -34.91 16.22
CA ILE A 314 -12.03 -36.05 16.97
C ILE A 314 -10.97 -36.79 16.15
N ARG A 315 -11.21 -36.99 14.83
CA ARG A 315 -10.22 -37.62 13.92
C ARG A 315 -9.00 -36.74 13.73
N ALA A 316 -9.19 -35.42 13.62
CA ALA A 316 -8.11 -34.46 13.51
C ALA A 316 -7.27 -34.37 14.80
N ASP A 317 -7.88 -34.43 15.97
CA ASP A 317 -7.18 -34.44 17.25
C ASP A 317 -6.37 -35.74 17.44
N LEU A 318 -6.91 -36.89 17.04
CA LEU A 318 -6.17 -38.17 17.03
C LEU A 318 -4.97 -38.13 16.06
N LEU A 319 -5.14 -37.57 14.87
CA LEU A 319 -4.04 -37.38 13.94
C LEU A 319 -2.98 -36.41 14.51
N ALA A 320 -3.40 -35.33 15.16
CA ALA A 320 -2.50 -34.38 15.81
C ALA A 320 -1.65 -35.08 16.89
N GLN A 321 -2.26 -35.95 17.67
CA GLN A 321 -1.56 -36.73 18.69
C GLN A 321 -0.55 -37.71 18.04
N ALA A 322 -0.98 -38.48 17.04
CA ALA A 322 -0.11 -39.38 16.31
C ALA A 322 1.09 -38.69 15.66
N LEU A 323 0.90 -37.51 15.11
CA LEU A 323 1.98 -36.68 14.53
C LEU A 323 2.97 -36.24 15.63
N LYS A 324 2.47 -35.78 16.79
CA LYS A 324 3.30 -35.40 17.95
C LYS A 324 4.13 -36.55 18.47
N GLU A 325 3.54 -37.75 18.55
CA GLU A 325 4.22 -38.99 18.99
C GLU A 325 5.36 -39.38 18.02
N ASN A 326 5.24 -39.01 16.74
CA ASN A 326 6.31 -39.15 15.73
C ASN A 326 7.28 -37.97 15.67
N GLY A 327 7.26 -37.06 16.66
CA GLY A 327 8.19 -35.94 16.76
C GLY A 327 7.84 -34.77 15.84
N ILE A 328 6.65 -34.76 15.21
CA ILE A 328 6.18 -33.71 14.32
C ILE A 328 5.51 -32.61 15.13
N SER A 329 5.92 -31.34 14.91
CA SER A 329 5.34 -30.21 15.60
C SER A 329 3.96 -29.87 15.04
N VAL A 330 2.89 -30.20 15.78
CA VAL A 330 1.50 -29.83 15.44
C VAL A 330 1.06 -28.68 16.32
N GLN A 331 0.71 -27.54 15.71
CA GLN A 331 0.30 -26.33 16.43
C GLN A 331 -1.16 -26.37 16.86
N GLY A 332 -2.03 -27.01 16.10
CA GLY A 332 -3.43 -27.12 16.47
C GLY A 332 -4.32 -27.66 15.36
N VAL A 333 -5.59 -27.79 15.70
CA VAL A 333 -6.66 -28.21 14.80
C VAL A 333 -7.58 -27.02 14.57
N ASP A 334 -7.79 -26.64 13.30
CA ASP A 334 -8.75 -25.64 12.87
C ASP A 334 -10.01 -26.31 12.32
N VAL A 335 -11.16 -25.66 12.45
CA VAL A 335 -12.44 -26.15 11.93
C VAL A 335 -12.94 -25.21 10.83
N ALA A 336 -12.78 -25.61 9.58
CA ALA A 336 -13.06 -24.78 8.41
C ALA A 336 -14.54 -24.42 8.24
N SER A 337 -15.47 -25.10 8.88
CA SER A 337 -16.91 -24.77 8.86
C SER A 337 -17.22 -23.34 9.32
N ASN A 338 -16.29 -22.75 10.09
CA ASN A 338 -16.40 -21.39 10.59
C ASN A 338 -15.88 -20.34 9.59
N ALA A 339 -15.20 -20.77 8.52
CA ALA A 339 -14.64 -19.86 7.53
C ALA A 339 -15.73 -19.40 6.57
N LYS A 340 -15.94 -18.08 6.50
CA LYS A 340 -16.89 -17.44 5.57
C LYS A 340 -16.35 -17.33 4.14
N ASP A 341 -15.09 -17.61 3.91
CA ASP A 341 -14.46 -17.52 2.58
C ASP A 341 -14.59 -18.85 1.84
N ALA A 342 -15.20 -18.82 0.65
CA ALA A 342 -15.33 -19.98 -0.23
C ALA A 342 -13.98 -20.62 -0.63
N ARG A 343 -12.89 -19.86 -0.56
CA ARG A 343 -11.52 -20.34 -0.81
C ARG A 343 -10.97 -21.22 0.31
N LEU A 344 -11.59 -21.17 1.49
CA LEU A 344 -11.30 -22.02 2.62
C LEU A 344 -12.26 -23.21 2.70
N SER A 345 -13.00 -23.49 1.63
CA SER A 345 -13.84 -24.69 1.57
C SER A 345 -12.99 -25.95 1.59
N ALA A 346 -13.42 -26.94 2.38
CA ALA A 346 -12.74 -28.23 2.44
C ALA A 346 -12.64 -28.85 1.03
N PRO A 347 -11.51 -29.44 0.66
CA PRO A 347 -11.31 -30.10 -0.63
C PRO A 347 -12.18 -31.34 -0.77
N ASP A 348 -12.39 -31.82 -2.02
CA ASP A 348 -13.13 -33.06 -2.26
C ASP A 348 -12.37 -34.32 -1.80
N ASN A 349 -11.03 -34.26 -1.83
CA ASN A 349 -10.13 -35.29 -1.31
C ASN A 349 -9.25 -34.67 -0.21
N PRO A 350 -8.72 -35.47 0.74
CA PRO A 350 -7.80 -34.94 1.72
C PRO A 350 -6.54 -34.40 1.03
N GLU A 351 -5.99 -33.28 1.53
CA GLU A 351 -4.84 -32.62 0.96
C GLU A 351 -3.78 -32.31 2.01
N ILE A 352 -2.51 -32.45 1.65
CA ILE A 352 -1.40 -31.84 2.38
C ILE A 352 -0.87 -30.68 1.54
N ARG A 353 -1.06 -29.46 2.01
CA ARG A 353 -0.64 -28.23 1.36
C ARG A 353 0.72 -27.79 1.88
N PHE A 354 1.60 -27.36 0.98
CA PHE A 354 2.95 -26.88 1.28
C PHE A 354 3.39 -25.79 0.30
N LEU A 355 4.35 -24.96 0.72
CA LEU A 355 4.90 -23.93 -0.16
C LEU A 355 5.88 -24.54 -1.17
N LYS A 356 5.69 -24.31 -2.47
CA LYS A 356 6.51 -24.91 -3.56
C LYS A 356 8.00 -24.56 -3.53
N SER A 357 8.42 -23.56 -2.75
CA SER A 357 9.81 -23.14 -2.62
C SER A 357 10.66 -24.06 -1.75
N THR A 358 10.06 -25.02 -1.06
CA THR A 358 10.74 -25.93 -0.13
C THR A 358 10.91 -27.32 -0.76
N ASP A 359 12.18 -27.75 -0.88
CA ASP A 359 12.52 -29.09 -1.40
C ASP A 359 12.51 -30.11 -0.24
N GLU A 360 11.31 -30.40 0.30
CA GLU A 360 11.10 -31.17 1.52
C GLU A 360 10.37 -32.51 1.24
N THR A 361 10.60 -33.11 0.09
CA THR A 361 9.96 -34.36 -0.33
C THR A 361 9.99 -35.49 0.71
N PRO A 362 11.09 -35.72 1.48
CA PRO A 362 11.09 -36.78 2.51
C PRO A 362 10.13 -36.51 3.66
N TYR A 363 10.03 -35.24 4.10
CA TYR A 363 9.13 -34.85 5.19
C TYR A 363 7.66 -34.97 4.77
N LEU A 364 7.33 -34.50 3.54
CA LEU A 364 5.98 -34.63 2.98
C LEU A 364 5.53 -36.07 2.86
N ASN A 365 6.42 -36.97 2.45
CA ASN A 365 6.13 -38.41 2.38
C ASN A 365 5.84 -38.99 3.76
N GLY A 366 6.61 -38.60 4.78
CA GLY A 366 6.35 -39.01 6.17
C GLY A 366 5.02 -38.51 6.72
N LEU A 367 4.63 -37.25 6.40
CA LEU A 367 3.32 -36.72 6.74
C LEU A 367 2.18 -37.49 6.05
N ALA A 368 2.32 -37.75 4.75
CA ALA A 368 1.32 -38.50 3.97
C ALA A 368 1.16 -39.94 4.48
N GLU A 369 2.27 -40.62 4.80
CA GLU A 369 2.25 -41.97 5.39
C GLU A 369 1.58 -41.99 6.76
N THR A 370 1.91 -41.04 7.65
CA THR A 370 1.27 -40.90 8.96
C THR A 370 -0.21 -40.59 8.81
N PHE A 371 -0.59 -39.72 7.88
CA PHE A 371 -2.00 -39.43 7.58
C PHE A 371 -2.74 -40.68 7.14
N ARG A 372 -2.21 -41.42 6.14
CA ARG A 372 -2.80 -42.64 5.61
C ARG A 372 -2.97 -43.71 6.70
N LYS A 373 -1.96 -43.92 7.54
CA LYS A 373 -1.99 -44.88 8.61
C LYS A 373 -3.09 -44.60 9.65
N ASN A 374 -3.36 -43.30 9.93
CA ASN A 374 -4.32 -42.92 10.97
C ASN A 374 -5.75 -42.69 10.44
N THR A 375 -5.89 -42.34 9.16
CA THR A 375 -7.21 -42.02 8.55
C THR A 375 -7.71 -43.12 7.61
N GLY A 376 -6.81 -43.93 7.05
CA GLY A 376 -7.13 -44.89 5.98
C GLY A 376 -7.29 -44.23 4.61
N GLU A 377 -7.10 -42.92 4.50
CA GLU A 377 -7.30 -42.13 3.28
C GLU A 377 -5.93 -41.72 2.68
N GLU A 378 -5.84 -41.59 1.33
CA GLU A 378 -4.64 -41.12 0.65
C GLU A 378 -4.71 -39.62 0.42
N PRO A 379 -3.82 -38.81 1.05
CA PRO A 379 -3.84 -37.38 0.87
C PRO A 379 -3.17 -36.97 -0.46
N LYS A 380 -3.71 -35.97 -1.13
CA LYS A 380 -3.09 -35.33 -2.29
C LYS A 380 -2.07 -34.29 -1.82
N LEU A 381 -0.85 -34.34 -2.36
CA LEU A 381 0.17 -33.33 -2.12
C LEU A 381 -0.08 -32.11 -3.04
N VAL A 382 -0.33 -30.94 -2.45
CA VAL A 382 -0.68 -29.70 -3.14
C VAL A 382 0.32 -28.62 -2.83
N GLY A 383 1.20 -28.33 -3.80
CA GLY A 383 2.14 -27.22 -3.70
C GLY A 383 1.45 -25.89 -4.00
N VAL A 384 1.44 -24.97 -3.03
CA VAL A 384 0.95 -23.59 -3.16
C VAL A 384 2.08 -22.67 -3.59
N SER A 385 1.82 -21.80 -4.55
CA SER A 385 2.84 -20.88 -5.08
C SER A 385 2.82 -19.51 -4.39
N ASN A 386 1.85 -19.27 -3.50
CA ASN A 386 1.63 -17.97 -2.89
C ASN A 386 1.83 -18.04 -1.36
N SER A 387 2.77 -17.25 -0.84
CA SER A 387 3.04 -17.12 0.59
C SER A 387 1.93 -16.38 1.37
N THR A 388 0.93 -15.80 0.69
CA THR A 388 -0.23 -15.19 1.37
C THR A 388 -1.13 -16.23 2.03
N ASP A 389 -1.14 -17.46 1.49
CA ASP A 389 -2.03 -18.52 1.95
C ASP A 389 -1.34 -19.49 2.91
N LEU A 390 -0.02 -19.65 2.78
CA LEU A 390 0.76 -20.59 3.59
C LEU A 390 2.14 -20.02 3.96
N ASP A 391 2.48 -20.06 5.23
CA ASP A 391 3.75 -19.55 5.73
C ASP A 391 4.93 -20.49 5.40
N PRO A 392 6.16 -19.96 5.19
CA PRO A 392 7.35 -20.78 4.98
C PRO A 392 7.58 -21.76 6.15
N GLY A 393 7.89 -23.02 5.82
CA GLY A 393 8.13 -24.08 6.83
C GLY A 393 6.85 -24.56 7.55
N THR A 394 5.67 -24.17 7.06
CA THR A 394 4.39 -24.69 7.54
C THR A 394 3.76 -25.63 6.53
N TYR A 395 2.99 -26.58 7.06
CA TYR A 395 2.20 -27.54 6.30
C TYR A 395 0.79 -27.53 6.81
N GLU A 396 -0.19 -27.65 5.91
CA GLU A 396 -1.61 -27.79 6.26
C GLU A 396 -2.11 -29.15 5.82
N ILE A 397 -2.68 -29.89 6.74
CA ILE A 397 -3.37 -31.15 6.45
C ILE A 397 -4.88 -30.88 6.46
N TRP A 398 -5.50 -31.00 5.30
CA TRP A 398 -6.93 -30.77 5.12
C TRP A 398 -7.68 -32.10 5.00
N PHE A 399 -8.72 -32.26 5.81
CA PHE A 399 -9.65 -33.37 5.66
C PHE A 399 -10.60 -33.12 4.49
N SER A 400 -11.07 -34.23 3.85
CA SER A 400 -12.02 -34.16 2.74
C SER A 400 -13.41 -33.72 3.17
N LYS A 401 -14.25 -33.37 2.19
CA LYS A 401 -15.67 -33.09 2.40
C LYS A 401 -16.49 -34.32 2.79
N HIS A 402 -16.01 -35.52 2.51
CA HIS A 402 -16.75 -36.77 2.66
C HIS A 402 -16.23 -37.64 3.78
#